data_2f48bf24e85c742b97d4084ad859f08f
#
_entry.id   2f48bf24e85c742b97d4084ad859f08f
#
_cell.length_a   1.000
_cell.length_b   1.000
_cell.length_c   1.000
_cell.angle_alpha   90.00
_cell.angle_beta   90.00
_cell.angle_gamma   90.00
#
_symmetry.space_group_name_H-M   'P 1'
#
loop_
_entity.id
_entity.type
_entity.pdbx_description
1 polymer ?
#
loop_
_entity_poly.entity_id
_entity_poly.type
_entity_poly.pdbx_seq_one_letter_code
_entity_poly.pdbx_strand_id
1 'polypeptide(L)'
;MTNKELKYWVGFNIVPGIGRVKFSQLESFFGNIKNAWKAGLGDLKQAGLDSSTLQSIATFRSKVDLDEEMEKLEKCEIVPYTFHDPEYPARLKEIYDYPPLIYVKGKIIPQDEWCVAVVGSRKATVYGHQVTEEIVSDMAQNKITVVSGLARGIDTIAHQTALKASGRTISVFACGLDTVYPPENNVLAQNILKNGATISEYPLGAKPKPDNFPRRNRIMSGICLGTLVIEADESSGAIITAHMALEQNREVFAIPGSILSPMSRGTNRLIQEGAKLVRSCTDILEELNLTASAQQMEMKEIIPTTETEALLLKQLTAEPIHIDQVCRNSGLPISTVSSNLAIMELKGLVRQVSTMNYVLAREARQEYKVRLE
;
A
#
# COMPACT_ATOMS: atom_id res chain seq x y z
N MET A 1 -14.50 -17.05 2.04
CA MET A 1 -15.15 -18.05 1.13
C MET A 1 -14.44 -19.39 1.21
N THR A 2 -15.14 -20.51 0.93
CA THR A 2 -14.43 -21.79 0.79
C THR A 2 -13.70 -21.84 -0.55
N ASN A 3 -12.51 -22.45 -0.58
CA ASN A 3 -11.70 -22.61 -1.81
C ASN A 3 -12.49 -23.25 -2.98
N LYS A 4 -13.55 -24.03 -2.65
CA LYS A 4 -14.45 -24.68 -3.62
C LYS A 4 -15.39 -23.72 -4.39
N GLU A 5 -15.59 -22.51 -3.90
CA GLU A 5 -16.46 -21.52 -4.58
C GLU A 5 -15.64 -20.50 -5.36
N LEU A 6 -14.40 -20.23 -4.93
CA LEU A 6 -13.50 -19.25 -5.52
C LEU A 6 -13.19 -19.55 -7.01
N LYS A 7 -13.08 -20.82 -7.38
CA LYS A 7 -12.84 -21.22 -8.78
C LYS A 7 -13.91 -20.70 -9.76
N TYR A 8 -15.15 -20.52 -9.33
CA TYR A 8 -16.21 -19.99 -10.19
C TYR A 8 -16.07 -18.47 -10.41
N TRP A 9 -15.54 -17.75 -9.42
CA TRP A 9 -15.16 -16.34 -9.56
C TRP A 9 -14.02 -16.18 -10.56
N VAL A 10 -12.98 -17.01 -10.43
CA VAL A 10 -11.88 -17.07 -11.40
C VAL A 10 -12.41 -17.38 -12.80
N GLY A 11 -13.29 -18.38 -12.91
CA GLY A 11 -13.92 -18.74 -14.18
C GLY A 11 -14.62 -17.59 -14.88
N PHE A 12 -15.48 -16.86 -14.17
CA PHE A 12 -16.16 -15.70 -14.74
C PHE A 12 -15.22 -14.54 -15.04
N ASN A 13 -14.16 -14.35 -14.22
CA ASN A 13 -13.16 -13.29 -14.47
C ASN A 13 -12.35 -13.52 -15.76
N ILE A 14 -12.15 -14.79 -16.15
CA ILE A 14 -11.48 -15.15 -17.42
C ILE A 14 -12.38 -14.81 -18.63
N VAL A 15 -13.70 -14.80 -18.46
CA VAL A 15 -14.63 -14.54 -19.57
C VAL A 15 -14.63 -13.06 -19.95
N PRO A 16 -14.30 -12.70 -21.21
CA PRO A 16 -14.31 -11.31 -21.65
C PRO A 16 -15.69 -10.66 -21.49
N GLY A 17 -15.68 -9.42 -20.98
CA GLY A 17 -16.90 -8.62 -20.84
C GLY A 17 -17.67 -8.84 -19.53
N ILE A 18 -17.17 -9.66 -18.62
CA ILE A 18 -17.73 -9.82 -17.28
C ILE A 18 -16.92 -8.97 -16.30
N GLY A 19 -17.46 -7.82 -15.96
CA GLY A 19 -16.95 -6.90 -14.94
C GLY A 19 -17.89 -6.80 -13.74
N ARG A 20 -17.64 -5.85 -12.85
CA ARG A 20 -18.37 -5.63 -11.59
C ARG A 20 -19.91 -5.73 -11.75
N VAL A 21 -20.48 -5.00 -12.72
CA VAL A 21 -21.95 -4.94 -12.90
C VAL A 21 -22.53 -6.33 -13.18
N LYS A 22 -21.88 -7.10 -14.07
CA LYS A 22 -22.34 -8.43 -14.41
C LYS A 22 -22.12 -9.44 -13.28
N PHE A 23 -21.03 -9.34 -12.54
CA PHE A 23 -20.86 -10.13 -11.31
C PHE A 23 -21.98 -9.86 -10.32
N SER A 24 -22.33 -8.60 -10.06
CA SER A 24 -23.43 -8.22 -9.17
C SER A 24 -24.79 -8.74 -9.67
N GLN A 25 -25.06 -8.66 -10.97
CA GLN A 25 -26.28 -9.21 -11.58
C GLN A 25 -26.38 -10.72 -11.38
N LEU A 26 -25.28 -11.45 -11.65
CA LEU A 26 -25.23 -12.90 -11.49
C LEU A 26 -25.43 -13.31 -10.02
N GLU A 27 -24.76 -12.62 -9.11
CA GLU A 27 -24.85 -12.90 -7.68
C GLU A 27 -26.28 -12.63 -7.15
N SER A 28 -26.88 -11.51 -7.53
CA SER A 28 -28.23 -11.12 -7.12
C SER A 28 -29.30 -12.09 -7.66
N PHE A 29 -29.16 -12.57 -8.90
CA PHE A 29 -30.15 -13.43 -9.53
C PHE A 29 -30.04 -14.90 -9.06
N PHE A 30 -28.81 -15.43 -8.95
CA PHE A 30 -28.58 -16.85 -8.63
C PHE A 30 -28.27 -17.11 -7.16
N GLY A 31 -28.12 -16.05 -6.33
CA GLY A 31 -27.75 -16.13 -4.92
C GLY A 31 -26.27 -16.41 -4.69
N ASN A 32 -25.58 -17.06 -5.63
CA ASN A 32 -24.12 -17.25 -5.61
C ASN A 32 -23.56 -17.52 -7.01
N ILE A 33 -22.27 -17.24 -7.16
CA ILE A 33 -21.56 -17.35 -8.45
C ILE A 33 -21.43 -18.80 -8.94
N LYS A 34 -21.40 -19.79 -8.05
CA LYS A 34 -21.37 -21.21 -8.42
C LYS A 34 -22.65 -21.62 -9.16
N ASN A 35 -23.82 -21.21 -8.68
CA ASN A 35 -25.10 -21.48 -9.33
C ASN A 35 -25.14 -20.78 -10.70
N ALA A 36 -24.73 -19.53 -10.77
CA ALA A 36 -24.62 -18.80 -12.03
C ALA A 36 -23.70 -19.51 -13.05
N TRP A 37 -22.56 -20.02 -12.61
CA TRP A 37 -21.66 -20.78 -13.48
C TRP A 37 -22.28 -22.05 -14.04
N LYS A 38 -23.14 -22.72 -13.30
CA LYS A 38 -23.82 -23.98 -13.71
C LYS A 38 -25.12 -23.75 -14.48
N ALA A 39 -25.66 -22.54 -14.46
CA ALA A 39 -26.96 -22.21 -15.07
C ALA A 39 -26.92 -22.29 -16.61
N GLY A 40 -28.04 -22.54 -17.21
CA GLY A 40 -28.25 -22.53 -18.67
C GLY A 40 -28.13 -21.12 -19.25
N LEU A 41 -27.85 -21.02 -20.55
CA LEU A 41 -27.74 -19.71 -21.23
C LEU A 41 -29.08 -18.94 -21.19
N GLY A 42 -30.24 -19.66 -21.13
CA GLY A 42 -31.57 -19.06 -20.96
C GLY A 42 -31.72 -18.34 -19.63
N ASP A 43 -31.27 -18.97 -18.55
CA ASP A 43 -31.34 -18.40 -17.21
C ASP A 43 -30.36 -17.20 -17.06
N LEU A 44 -29.18 -17.32 -17.65
CA LEU A 44 -28.22 -16.23 -17.70
C LEU A 44 -28.75 -15.01 -18.48
N LYS A 45 -29.56 -15.25 -19.53
CA LYS A 45 -30.24 -14.17 -20.25
C LYS A 45 -31.33 -13.51 -19.38
N GLN A 46 -32.06 -14.30 -18.60
CA GLN A 46 -33.05 -13.77 -17.64
C GLN A 46 -32.38 -12.95 -16.52
N ALA A 47 -31.16 -13.31 -16.13
CA ALA A 47 -30.32 -12.53 -15.21
C ALA A 47 -29.84 -11.19 -15.79
N GLY A 48 -30.15 -10.86 -17.04
CA GLY A 48 -29.84 -9.58 -17.68
C GLY A 48 -28.54 -9.54 -18.46
N LEU A 49 -27.93 -10.70 -18.77
CA LEU A 49 -26.71 -10.72 -19.60
C LEU A 49 -27.06 -10.52 -21.08
N ASP A 50 -26.26 -9.68 -21.76
CA ASP A 50 -26.36 -9.42 -23.18
C ASP A 50 -25.87 -10.61 -24.03
N SER A 51 -26.32 -10.67 -25.30
CA SER A 51 -26.03 -11.77 -26.20
C SER A 51 -24.54 -12.00 -26.46
N SER A 52 -23.72 -10.93 -26.49
CA SER A 52 -22.26 -11.04 -26.69
C SER A 52 -21.58 -11.70 -25.48
N THR A 53 -22.01 -11.37 -24.29
CA THR A 53 -21.54 -11.99 -23.05
C THR A 53 -21.96 -13.45 -22.94
N LEU A 54 -23.20 -13.78 -23.30
CA LEU A 54 -23.69 -15.16 -23.33
C LEU A 54 -22.86 -16.03 -24.28
N GLN A 55 -22.53 -15.51 -25.48
CA GLN A 55 -21.67 -16.19 -26.43
C GLN A 55 -20.24 -16.39 -25.89
N SER A 56 -19.70 -15.38 -25.22
CA SER A 56 -18.41 -15.47 -24.54
C SER A 56 -18.43 -16.56 -23.46
N ILE A 57 -19.45 -16.58 -22.60
CA ILE A 57 -19.60 -17.59 -21.55
C ILE A 57 -19.68 -19.00 -22.17
N ALA A 58 -20.50 -19.22 -23.19
CA ALA A 58 -20.64 -20.50 -23.84
C ALA A 58 -19.29 -21.00 -24.40
N THR A 59 -18.53 -20.11 -25.05
CA THR A 59 -17.23 -20.42 -25.64
C THR A 59 -16.18 -20.75 -24.57
N PHE A 60 -16.13 -19.97 -23.49
CA PHE A 60 -15.10 -20.15 -22.45
C PHE A 60 -15.40 -21.34 -21.54
N ARG A 61 -16.66 -21.56 -21.14
CA ARG A 61 -17.04 -22.74 -20.33
C ARG A 61 -16.66 -24.07 -20.95
N SER A 62 -16.67 -24.17 -22.27
CA SER A 62 -16.28 -25.40 -22.97
C SER A 62 -14.78 -25.63 -23.07
N LYS A 63 -13.97 -24.61 -22.77
CA LYS A 63 -12.50 -24.61 -22.97
C LYS A 63 -11.70 -24.50 -21.69
N VAL A 64 -12.32 -24.01 -20.60
CA VAL A 64 -11.64 -23.70 -19.35
C VAL A 64 -11.96 -24.77 -18.33
N ASP A 65 -10.95 -25.47 -17.86
CA ASP A 65 -11.02 -26.31 -16.67
C ASP A 65 -10.71 -25.44 -15.45
N LEU A 66 -11.71 -25.27 -14.58
CA LEU A 66 -11.59 -24.40 -13.40
C LEU A 66 -10.59 -24.95 -12.37
N ASP A 67 -10.46 -26.25 -12.26
CA ASP A 67 -9.55 -26.88 -11.31
C ASP A 67 -8.09 -26.72 -11.82
N GLU A 68 -7.87 -26.88 -13.13
CA GLU A 68 -6.58 -26.59 -13.76
C GLU A 68 -6.16 -25.11 -13.60
N GLU A 69 -7.12 -24.16 -13.75
CA GLU A 69 -6.83 -22.74 -13.53
C GLU A 69 -6.44 -22.44 -12.08
N MET A 70 -7.10 -23.07 -11.10
CA MET A 70 -6.72 -22.94 -9.69
C MET A 70 -5.34 -23.55 -9.41
N GLU A 71 -5.01 -24.70 -10.01
CA GLU A 71 -3.66 -25.29 -9.89
C GLU A 71 -2.58 -24.38 -10.50
N LYS A 72 -2.85 -23.72 -11.63
CA LYS A 72 -1.91 -22.74 -12.22
C LYS A 72 -1.65 -21.57 -11.26
N LEU A 73 -2.70 -21.05 -10.62
CA LEU A 73 -2.56 -19.99 -9.63
C LEU A 73 -1.72 -20.45 -8.43
N GLU A 74 -1.98 -21.64 -7.91
CA GLU A 74 -1.22 -22.21 -6.79
C GLU A 74 0.27 -22.43 -7.14
N LYS A 75 0.56 -23.01 -8.31
CA LYS A 75 1.93 -23.19 -8.83
C LYS A 75 2.69 -21.87 -8.99
N CYS A 76 1.97 -20.77 -9.28
CA CYS A 76 2.54 -19.43 -9.38
C CYS A 76 2.58 -18.68 -8.05
N GLU A 77 2.12 -19.29 -6.95
CA GLU A 77 1.99 -18.65 -5.62
C GLU A 77 1.08 -17.40 -5.66
N ILE A 78 0.01 -17.46 -6.45
CA ILE A 78 -0.96 -16.38 -6.62
C ILE A 78 -2.26 -16.75 -5.93
N VAL A 79 -2.74 -15.87 -5.07
CA VAL A 79 -4.00 -16.04 -4.34
C VAL A 79 -5.04 -15.08 -4.92
N PRO A 80 -6.17 -15.58 -5.42
CA PRO A 80 -7.29 -14.73 -5.80
C PRO A 80 -8.12 -14.36 -4.57
N TYR A 81 -8.49 -13.08 -4.44
CA TYR A 81 -9.40 -12.56 -3.42
C TYR A 81 -10.59 -11.89 -4.08
N THR A 82 -11.78 -12.26 -3.64
CA THR A 82 -13.02 -11.57 -4.00
C THR A 82 -13.25 -10.38 -3.08
N PHE A 83 -14.09 -9.43 -3.49
CA PHE A 83 -14.45 -8.30 -2.64
C PHE A 83 -15.19 -8.68 -1.34
N HIS A 84 -15.61 -9.93 -1.20
CA HIS A 84 -16.19 -10.48 0.04
C HIS A 84 -15.14 -10.93 1.05
N ASP A 85 -13.91 -11.20 0.60
CA ASP A 85 -12.86 -11.71 1.47
C ASP A 85 -12.31 -10.60 2.37
N PRO A 86 -11.94 -10.91 3.63
CA PRO A 86 -11.41 -9.93 4.57
C PRO A 86 -10.02 -9.39 4.13
N GLU A 87 -9.24 -10.18 3.40
CA GLU A 87 -7.92 -9.80 2.88
C GLU A 87 -7.99 -8.88 1.65
N TYR A 88 -9.18 -8.70 1.07
CA TYR A 88 -9.35 -7.74 -0.01
C TYR A 88 -9.22 -6.31 0.54
N PRO A 89 -8.44 -5.41 -0.08
CA PRO A 89 -8.19 -4.08 0.45
C PRO A 89 -9.50 -3.31 0.72
N ALA A 90 -9.68 -2.87 1.96
CA ALA A 90 -10.95 -2.25 2.39
C ALA A 90 -11.28 -1.02 1.56
N ARG A 91 -10.30 -0.11 1.34
CA ARG A 91 -10.49 1.09 0.52
C ARG A 91 -10.83 0.80 -0.94
N LEU A 92 -10.35 -0.33 -1.48
CA LEU A 92 -10.70 -0.70 -2.86
C LEU A 92 -12.18 -1.08 -3.01
N LYS A 93 -12.86 -1.50 -1.94
CA LYS A 93 -14.31 -1.76 -1.95
C LYS A 93 -15.14 -0.48 -2.05
N GLU A 94 -14.59 0.65 -1.67
CA GLU A 94 -15.28 1.95 -1.62
C GLU A 94 -15.40 2.61 -3.00
N ILE A 95 -14.51 2.28 -3.94
CA ILE A 95 -14.57 2.89 -5.27
C ILE A 95 -15.74 2.35 -6.09
N TYR A 96 -16.30 3.20 -6.94
CA TYR A 96 -17.49 2.86 -7.73
C TYR A 96 -17.29 1.61 -8.61
N ASP A 97 -16.13 1.45 -9.23
CA ASP A 97 -15.81 0.39 -10.18
C ASP A 97 -14.75 -0.57 -9.65
N TYR A 98 -14.85 -0.95 -8.36
CA TYR A 98 -13.93 -1.92 -7.76
C TYR A 98 -13.91 -3.25 -8.54
N PRO A 99 -12.73 -3.88 -8.68
CA PRO A 99 -12.65 -5.21 -9.29
C PRO A 99 -13.31 -6.26 -8.39
N PRO A 100 -14.26 -7.07 -8.92
CA PRO A 100 -14.92 -8.10 -8.09
C PRO A 100 -13.95 -9.19 -7.62
N LEU A 101 -12.83 -9.35 -8.30
CA LEU A 101 -11.76 -10.28 -8.00
C LEU A 101 -10.40 -9.59 -8.25
N ILE A 102 -9.45 -9.78 -7.35
CA ILE A 102 -8.04 -9.44 -7.54
C ILE A 102 -7.17 -10.67 -7.35
N TYR A 103 -6.09 -10.74 -8.10
CA TYR A 103 -5.02 -11.70 -7.94
C TYR A 103 -3.88 -11.04 -7.18
N VAL A 104 -3.35 -11.73 -6.18
CA VAL A 104 -2.26 -11.22 -5.33
C VAL A 104 -1.14 -12.24 -5.30
N LYS A 105 0.09 -11.80 -5.59
CA LYS A 105 1.31 -12.54 -5.31
C LYS A 105 2.11 -11.80 -4.25
N GLY A 106 2.64 -12.51 -3.25
CA GLY A 106 3.13 -11.94 -2.01
C GLY A 106 2.02 -11.83 -0.97
N LYS A 107 2.10 -10.87 -0.06
CA LYS A 107 1.12 -10.73 1.02
C LYS A 107 0.68 -9.27 1.19
N ILE A 108 -0.61 -9.04 1.34
CA ILE A 108 -1.18 -7.78 1.85
C ILE A 108 -1.21 -7.90 3.37
N ILE A 109 -0.76 -6.88 4.08
CA ILE A 109 -0.67 -6.85 5.54
C ILE A 109 -1.37 -5.61 6.10
N PRO A 110 -1.73 -5.58 7.40
CA PRO A 110 -2.42 -4.43 7.99
C PRO A 110 -1.71 -3.08 7.81
N GLN A 111 -0.37 -3.06 7.75
CA GLN A 111 0.40 -1.84 7.48
C GLN A 111 0.05 -1.21 6.12
N ASP A 112 -0.41 -2.01 5.14
CA ASP A 112 -0.77 -1.52 3.79
C ASP A 112 -2.02 -0.62 3.79
N GLU A 113 -2.74 -0.54 4.90
CA GLU A 113 -3.76 0.49 5.13
C GLU A 113 -3.17 1.90 5.06
N TRP A 114 -1.88 2.05 5.35
CA TRP A 114 -1.15 3.31 5.26
C TRP A 114 -0.29 3.30 4.01
N CYS A 115 -0.94 3.46 2.88
CA CYS A 115 -0.24 3.48 1.60
C CYS A 115 -0.57 4.73 0.79
N VAL A 116 0.41 5.15 -0.02
CA VAL A 116 0.32 6.27 -0.93
C VAL A 116 0.77 5.82 -2.32
N ALA A 117 -0.02 6.14 -3.33
CA ALA A 117 0.36 5.90 -4.72
C ALA A 117 1.41 6.93 -5.15
N VAL A 118 2.52 6.50 -5.73
CA VAL A 118 3.55 7.37 -6.29
C VAL A 118 3.60 7.14 -7.80
N VAL A 119 3.28 8.18 -8.55
CA VAL A 119 3.17 8.13 -10.01
C VAL A 119 3.88 9.30 -10.68
N GLY A 120 4.19 9.15 -11.96
CA GLY A 120 4.80 10.26 -12.70
C GLY A 120 5.23 9.88 -14.10
N SER A 121 6.10 10.72 -14.67
CA SER A 121 6.63 10.58 -16.01
C SER A 121 7.40 9.25 -16.19
N ARG A 122 7.17 8.61 -17.33
CA ARG A 122 7.99 7.45 -17.77
C ARG A 122 9.40 7.86 -18.20
N LYS A 123 9.64 9.18 -18.39
CA LYS A 123 10.93 9.79 -18.69
C LYS A 123 11.25 10.77 -17.55
N ALA A 124 11.57 10.24 -16.38
CA ALA A 124 11.94 11.04 -15.22
C ALA A 124 13.15 11.92 -15.55
N THR A 125 13.11 13.20 -15.14
CA THR A 125 14.28 14.09 -15.19
C THR A 125 15.20 13.82 -14.01
N VAL A 126 16.37 14.44 -13.97
CA VAL A 126 17.26 14.40 -12.81
C VAL A 126 16.55 14.93 -11.56
N TYR A 127 15.78 16.01 -11.71
CA TYR A 127 14.97 16.57 -10.62
C TYR A 127 13.91 15.56 -10.12
N GLY A 128 13.14 14.98 -11.03
CA GLY A 128 12.13 13.97 -10.67
C GLY A 128 12.73 12.74 -9.99
N HIS A 129 13.94 12.32 -10.42
CA HIS A 129 14.67 11.23 -9.80
C HIS A 129 15.05 11.57 -8.34
N GLN A 130 15.68 12.72 -8.12
CA GLN A 130 16.13 13.17 -6.80
C GLN A 130 14.95 13.33 -5.83
N VAL A 131 13.89 14.01 -6.26
CA VAL A 131 12.69 14.23 -5.44
C VAL A 131 12.01 12.91 -5.09
N THR A 132 11.95 11.97 -6.04
CA THR A 132 11.37 10.64 -5.77
C THR A 132 12.20 9.90 -4.73
N GLU A 133 13.54 9.92 -4.85
CA GLU A 133 14.43 9.26 -3.88
C GLU A 133 14.28 9.85 -2.47
N GLU A 134 14.22 11.16 -2.34
CA GLU A 134 14.08 11.85 -1.06
C GLU A 134 12.73 11.51 -0.41
N ILE A 135 11.63 11.83 -1.08
CA ILE A 135 10.29 11.68 -0.48
C ILE A 135 9.93 10.22 -0.22
N VAL A 136 10.24 9.31 -1.15
CA VAL A 136 9.93 7.89 -0.97
C VAL A 136 10.81 7.25 0.10
N SER A 137 12.08 7.70 0.27
CA SER A 137 12.92 7.24 1.39
C SER A 137 12.29 7.61 2.73
N ASP A 138 11.83 8.86 2.86
CA ASP A 138 11.18 9.34 4.08
C ASP A 138 9.83 8.64 4.32
N MET A 139 9.04 8.40 3.26
CA MET A 139 7.81 7.59 3.36
C MET A 139 8.09 6.20 3.91
N ALA A 140 9.14 5.54 3.41
CA ALA A 140 9.55 4.21 3.85
C ALA A 140 9.97 4.20 5.33
N GLN A 141 10.73 5.21 5.77
CA GLN A 141 11.13 5.39 7.17
C GLN A 141 9.90 5.60 8.08
N ASN A 142 8.88 6.31 7.59
CA ASN A 142 7.61 6.50 8.29
C ASN A 142 6.63 5.33 8.11
N LYS A 143 7.09 4.17 7.65
CA LYS A 143 6.30 2.93 7.47
C LYS A 143 5.10 3.10 6.52
N ILE A 144 5.13 4.07 5.62
CA ILE A 144 4.14 4.25 4.56
C ILE A 144 4.46 3.26 3.44
N THR A 145 3.50 2.42 3.08
CA THR A 145 3.63 1.52 1.94
C THR A 145 3.51 2.30 0.63
N VAL A 146 4.50 2.17 -0.22
CA VAL A 146 4.51 2.82 -1.55
C VAL A 146 3.79 1.94 -2.55
N VAL A 147 2.79 2.49 -3.23
CA VAL A 147 2.07 1.79 -4.30
C VAL A 147 2.42 2.42 -5.64
N SER A 148 2.76 1.61 -6.64
CA SER A 148 2.99 2.12 -7.97
C SER A 148 2.71 1.07 -9.06
N GLY A 149 2.87 1.47 -10.33
CA GLY A 149 2.46 0.66 -11.47
C GLY A 149 3.58 -0.10 -12.17
N LEU A 150 4.78 -0.11 -11.60
CA LEU A 150 5.96 -0.75 -12.19
C LEU A 150 6.33 -0.23 -13.59
N ALA A 151 5.81 0.91 -14.04
CA ALA A 151 6.19 1.53 -15.29
C ALA A 151 7.63 2.07 -15.24
N ARG A 152 8.17 2.42 -16.41
CA ARG A 152 9.47 3.14 -16.51
C ARG A 152 9.40 4.46 -15.76
N GLY A 153 10.55 5.03 -15.43
CA GLY A 153 10.68 6.35 -14.81
C GLY A 153 10.26 6.36 -13.35
N ILE A 154 9.38 7.25 -12.96
CA ILE A 154 9.02 7.52 -11.56
C ILE A 154 8.55 6.25 -10.82
N ASP A 155 7.71 5.42 -11.45
CA ASP A 155 7.23 4.17 -10.83
C ASP A 155 8.39 3.25 -10.44
N THR A 156 9.34 3.06 -11.37
CA THR A 156 10.53 2.22 -11.15
C THR A 156 11.39 2.79 -10.01
N ILE A 157 11.65 4.11 -10.01
CA ILE A 157 12.45 4.79 -8.99
C ILE A 157 11.78 4.67 -7.63
N ALA A 158 10.47 4.88 -7.56
CA ALA A 158 9.69 4.77 -6.33
C ALA A 158 9.82 3.37 -5.69
N HIS A 159 9.63 2.31 -6.48
CA HIS A 159 9.81 0.94 -5.97
C HIS A 159 11.25 0.66 -5.52
N GLN A 160 12.24 1.06 -6.32
CA GLN A 160 13.65 0.87 -5.98
C GLN A 160 14.04 1.60 -4.70
N THR A 161 13.59 2.84 -4.54
CA THR A 161 13.89 3.65 -3.35
C THR A 161 13.22 3.07 -2.11
N ALA A 162 11.95 2.68 -2.20
CA ALA A 162 11.27 2.03 -1.08
C ALA A 162 12.03 0.78 -0.61
N LEU A 163 12.48 -0.07 -1.55
CA LEU A 163 13.25 -1.27 -1.22
C LEU A 163 14.64 -0.94 -0.65
N LYS A 164 15.35 0.06 -1.19
CA LYS A 164 16.65 0.54 -0.65
C LYS A 164 16.53 1.01 0.79
N ALA A 165 15.45 1.72 1.10
CA ALA A 165 15.15 2.21 2.45
C ALA A 165 14.55 1.13 3.37
N SER A 166 14.62 -0.15 2.98
CA SER A 166 14.02 -1.29 3.70
C SER A 166 12.50 -1.15 3.94
N GLY A 167 11.86 -0.27 3.18
CA GLY A 167 10.43 -0.04 3.23
C GLY A 167 9.64 -1.07 2.43
N ARG A 168 8.33 -0.95 2.52
CA ARG A 168 7.37 -1.83 1.87
C ARG A 168 6.81 -1.19 0.61
N THR A 169 6.63 -1.99 -0.46
CA THR A 169 6.04 -1.48 -1.69
C THR A 169 5.16 -2.53 -2.37
N ILE A 170 4.09 -2.06 -3.01
CA ILE A 170 3.12 -2.89 -3.75
C ILE A 170 3.07 -2.40 -5.19
N SER A 171 3.21 -3.33 -6.12
CA SER A 171 3.02 -3.01 -7.54
C SER A 171 1.66 -3.49 -8.04
N VAL A 172 0.98 -2.66 -8.83
CA VAL A 172 -0.28 -3.03 -9.47
C VAL A 172 -0.02 -3.27 -10.96
N PHE A 173 -0.45 -4.42 -11.49
CA PHE A 173 -0.17 -4.83 -12.86
C PHE A 173 -1.36 -4.55 -13.80
N ALA A 174 -1.06 -4.24 -15.06
CA ALA A 174 -2.04 -4.07 -16.13
C ALA A 174 -2.17 -5.34 -17.03
N CYS A 175 -1.74 -6.48 -16.50
CA CYS A 175 -1.73 -7.79 -17.16
C CYS A 175 -1.78 -8.89 -16.11
N GLY A 176 -1.80 -10.16 -16.51
CA GLY A 176 -1.68 -11.27 -15.58
C GLY A 176 -0.36 -11.24 -14.80
N LEU A 177 -0.37 -11.75 -13.56
CA LEU A 177 0.82 -11.74 -12.68
C LEU A 177 1.92 -12.71 -13.11
N ASP A 178 1.69 -13.52 -14.12
CA ASP A 178 2.67 -14.37 -14.82
C ASP A 178 3.54 -13.59 -15.83
N THR A 179 3.19 -12.34 -16.12
CA THR A 179 3.88 -11.49 -17.11
C THR A 179 4.30 -10.17 -16.48
N VAL A 180 5.60 -9.91 -16.39
CA VAL A 180 6.12 -8.61 -15.92
C VAL A 180 6.24 -7.65 -17.11
N TYR A 181 5.62 -6.48 -16.98
CA TYR A 181 5.72 -5.41 -17.96
C TYR A 181 6.02 -4.05 -17.29
N PRO A 182 7.06 -3.33 -17.74
CA PRO A 182 7.96 -3.67 -18.84
C PRO A 182 8.96 -4.78 -18.44
N PRO A 183 9.49 -5.58 -19.40
CA PRO A 183 10.33 -6.74 -19.10
C PRO A 183 11.61 -6.43 -18.33
N GLU A 184 12.19 -5.24 -18.53
CA GLU A 184 13.38 -4.78 -17.82
C GLU A 184 13.17 -4.67 -16.30
N ASN A 185 11.94 -4.53 -15.83
CA ASN A 185 11.59 -4.46 -14.40
C ASN A 185 11.34 -5.84 -13.76
N ASN A 186 11.69 -6.94 -14.46
CA ASN A 186 11.48 -8.29 -13.93
C ASN A 186 12.21 -8.52 -12.59
N VAL A 187 13.48 -8.14 -12.50
CA VAL A 187 14.27 -8.26 -11.26
C VAL A 187 13.65 -7.41 -10.14
N LEU A 188 13.17 -6.20 -10.47
CA LEU A 188 12.52 -5.33 -9.51
C LEU A 188 11.22 -5.95 -8.99
N ALA A 189 10.39 -6.52 -9.87
CA ALA A 189 9.17 -7.23 -9.49
C ALA A 189 9.45 -8.39 -8.50
N GLN A 190 10.50 -9.18 -8.75
CA GLN A 190 10.92 -10.24 -7.82
C GLN A 190 11.40 -9.69 -6.46
N ASN A 191 12.10 -8.56 -6.46
CA ASN A 191 12.54 -7.93 -5.22
C ASN A 191 11.38 -7.36 -4.40
N ILE A 192 10.34 -6.81 -5.06
CA ILE A 192 9.11 -6.36 -4.40
C ILE A 192 8.47 -7.50 -3.62
N LEU A 193 8.41 -8.71 -4.15
CA LEU A 193 7.80 -9.86 -3.51
C LEU A 193 8.49 -10.30 -2.21
N LYS A 194 9.75 -9.88 -1.96
CA LYS A 194 10.47 -10.23 -0.72
C LYS A 194 9.86 -9.54 0.51
N ASN A 195 9.32 -8.33 0.35
CA ASN A 195 8.72 -7.55 1.43
C ASN A 195 7.53 -6.71 0.93
N GLY A 196 6.74 -7.25 0.03
CA GLY A 196 5.62 -6.54 -0.58
C GLY A 196 4.65 -7.48 -1.27
N ALA A 197 3.93 -6.95 -2.24
CA ALA A 197 3.00 -7.71 -3.05
C ALA A 197 2.90 -7.16 -4.47
N THR A 198 2.42 -8.00 -5.38
CA THR A 198 1.94 -7.58 -6.70
C THR A 198 0.46 -7.89 -6.81
N ILE A 199 -0.31 -6.97 -7.36
CA ILE A 199 -1.78 -7.06 -7.48
C ILE A 199 -2.18 -6.90 -8.95
N SER A 200 -3.15 -7.67 -9.40
CA SER A 200 -3.79 -7.51 -10.70
C SER A 200 -5.27 -7.88 -10.66
N GLU A 201 -6.09 -7.24 -11.50
CA GLU A 201 -7.46 -7.70 -11.78
C GLU A 201 -7.54 -8.66 -12.97
N TYR A 202 -6.43 -8.88 -13.66
CA TYR A 202 -6.37 -9.68 -14.87
C TYR A 202 -5.96 -11.13 -14.57
N PRO A 203 -6.61 -12.13 -15.20
CA PRO A 203 -6.26 -13.53 -15.03
C PRO A 203 -4.87 -13.84 -15.62
N LEU A 204 -4.32 -15.00 -15.27
CA LEU A 204 -3.06 -15.49 -15.86
C LEU A 204 -3.18 -15.55 -17.39
N GLY A 205 -2.07 -15.30 -18.08
CA GLY A 205 -1.99 -15.23 -19.56
C GLY A 205 -2.55 -13.94 -20.16
N ALA A 206 -3.17 -13.06 -19.39
CA ALA A 206 -3.62 -11.77 -19.90
C ALA A 206 -2.43 -10.87 -20.26
N LYS A 207 -2.29 -10.55 -21.54
CA LYS A 207 -1.20 -9.70 -22.05
C LYS A 207 -1.42 -8.23 -21.72
N PRO A 208 -0.35 -7.43 -21.56
CA PRO A 208 -0.46 -6.00 -21.41
C PRO A 208 -1.05 -5.37 -22.69
N LYS A 209 -2.14 -4.62 -22.53
CA LYS A 209 -2.81 -3.86 -23.59
C LYS A 209 -2.88 -2.39 -23.21
N PRO A 210 -2.81 -1.44 -24.16
CA PRO A 210 -2.89 0.00 -23.86
C PRO A 210 -4.06 0.37 -22.94
N ASP A 211 -5.25 -0.15 -23.20
CA ASP A 211 -6.47 0.14 -22.46
C ASP A 211 -6.45 -0.39 -21.01
N ASN A 212 -5.59 -1.35 -20.71
CA ASN A 212 -5.47 -1.92 -19.37
C ASN A 212 -4.75 -0.96 -18.40
N PHE A 213 -3.87 -0.09 -18.89
CA PHE A 213 -3.10 0.81 -18.02
C PHE A 213 -3.97 1.85 -17.31
N PRO A 214 -4.87 2.58 -18.00
CA PRO A 214 -5.81 3.46 -17.32
C PRO A 214 -6.73 2.69 -16.34
N ARG A 215 -7.23 1.54 -16.75
CA ARG A 215 -8.09 0.71 -15.89
C ARG A 215 -7.37 0.28 -14.60
N ARG A 216 -6.10 -0.14 -14.71
CA ARG A 216 -5.28 -0.49 -13.57
C ARG A 216 -5.07 0.68 -12.63
N ASN A 217 -4.92 1.91 -13.14
CA ASN A 217 -4.61 3.09 -12.33
C ASN A 217 -5.69 3.36 -11.27
N ARG A 218 -6.97 3.06 -11.53
CA ARG A 218 -8.05 3.16 -10.53
C ARG A 218 -7.84 2.24 -9.32
N ILE A 219 -7.14 1.12 -9.52
CA ILE A 219 -6.80 0.20 -8.43
C ILE A 219 -5.69 0.81 -7.58
N MET A 220 -4.65 1.41 -8.21
CA MET A 220 -3.57 2.07 -7.47
C MET A 220 -4.11 3.20 -6.59
N SER A 221 -4.89 4.13 -7.17
CA SER A 221 -5.50 5.22 -6.41
C SER A 221 -6.51 4.70 -5.38
N GLY A 222 -7.30 3.67 -5.74
CA GLY A 222 -8.38 3.14 -4.91
C GLY A 222 -7.94 2.44 -3.64
N ILE A 223 -6.77 1.79 -3.62
CA ILE A 223 -6.22 1.16 -2.41
C ILE A 223 -5.51 2.15 -1.50
N CYS A 224 -5.12 3.33 -2.00
CA CYS A 224 -4.30 4.29 -1.29
C CYS A 224 -5.12 5.36 -0.54
N LEU A 225 -4.48 5.99 0.43
CA LEU A 225 -4.98 7.20 1.11
C LEU A 225 -4.92 8.41 0.18
N GLY A 226 -3.89 8.46 -0.66
CA GLY A 226 -3.69 9.53 -1.62
C GLY A 226 -2.74 9.13 -2.75
N THR A 227 -2.62 10.01 -3.74
CA THR A 227 -1.76 9.84 -4.91
C THR A 227 -0.81 11.00 -5.04
N LEU A 228 0.49 10.72 -4.99
CA LEU A 228 1.57 11.68 -5.19
C LEU A 228 2.03 11.66 -6.66
N VAL A 229 1.94 12.82 -7.31
CA VAL A 229 2.45 13.03 -8.67
C VAL A 229 3.77 13.79 -8.61
N ILE A 230 4.87 13.13 -8.99
CA ILE A 230 6.23 13.70 -8.92
C ILE A 230 6.50 14.60 -10.11
N GLU A 231 6.35 14.09 -11.32
CA GLU A 231 6.49 14.81 -12.57
C GLU A 231 5.45 14.34 -13.56
N ALA A 232 4.81 15.27 -14.26
CA ALA A 232 3.86 14.95 -15.31
C ALA A 232 3.75 16.10 -16.32
N ASP A 233 3.77 15.77 -17.59
CA ASP A 233 3.21 16.62 -18.63
C ASP A 233 1.67 16.55 -18.57
N GLU A 234 0.97 17.55 -19.11
CA GLU A 234 -0.51 17.62 -19.10
C GLU A 234 -1.20 16.40 -19.73
N SER A 235 -0.56 15.76 -20.70
CA SER A 235 -1.05 14.53 -21.36
C SER A 235 -0.63 13.24 -20.65
N SER A 236 0.05 13.31 -19.52
CA SER A 236 0.61 12.15 -18.83
C SER A 236 -0.48 11.25 -18.24
N GLY A 237 -0.27 9.92 -18.32
CA GLY A 237 -1.10 8.94 -17.62
C GLY A 237 -1.11 9.11 -16.08
N ALA A 238 -0.13 9.80 -15.50
CA ALA A 238 -0.10 10.13 -14.08
C ALA A 238 -1.22 11.14 -13.71
N ILE A 239 -1.55 12.06 -14.61
CA ILE A 239 -2.67 13.00 -14.43
C ILE A 239 -4.01 12.24 -14.42
N ILE A 240 -4.15 11.21 -15.26
CA ILE A 240 -5.35 10.34 -15.24
C ILE A 240 -5.48 9.67 -13.85
N THR A 241 -4.37 9.20 -13.27
CA THR A 241 -4.38 8.58 -11.93
C THR A 241 -4.78 9.59 -10.86
N ALA A 242 -4.30 10.84 -10.94
CA ALA A 242 -4.66 11.90 -10.03
C ALA A 242 -6.16 12.24 -10.07
N HIS A 243 -6.74 12.34 -11.27
CA HIS A 243 -8.19 12.55 -11.41
C HIS A 243 -9.01 11.38 -10.88
N MET A 244 -8.58 10.13 -11.13
CA MET A 244 -9.22 8.95 -10.54
C MET A 244 -9.17 8.99 -9.01
N ALA A 245 -8.06 9.44 -8.41
CA ALA A 245 -7.95 9.61 -6.97
C ALA A 245 -9.00 10.60 -6.43
N LEU A 246 -9.16 11.75 -7.09
CA LEU A 246 -10.19 12.74 -6.73
C LEU A 246 -11.60 12.17 -6.84
N GLU A 247 -11.93 11.47 -7.93
CA GLU A 247 -13.24 10.82 -8.12
C GLU A 247 -13.52 9.74 -7.04
N GLN A 248 -12.46 9.19 -6.45
CA GLN A 248 -12.52 8.18 -5.40
C GLN A 248 -12.44 8.77 -3.98
N ASN A 249 -12.52 10.10 -3.82
CA ASN A 249 -12.34 10.79 -2.55
C ASN A 249 -11.00 10.45 -1.86
N ARG A 250 -9.90 10.44 -2.65
CA ARG A 250 -8.53 10.26 -2.17
C ARG A 250 -7.77 11.57 -2.34
N GLU A 251 -6.83 11.82 -1.43
CA GLU A 251 -6.00 13.01 -1.51
C GLU A 251 -5.11 13.00 -2.76
N VAL A 252 -4.89 14.18 -3.33
CA VAL A 252 -3.96 14.37 -4.45
C VAL A 252 -2.85 15.30 -4.03
N PHE A 253 -1.64 14.79 -4.16
CA PHE A 253 -0.39 15.46 -3.86
C PHE A 253 0.37 15.73 -5.15
N ALA A 254 0.98 16.90 -5.27
CA ALA A 254 1.77 17.24 -6.45
C ALA A 254 3.06 17.96 -6.07
N ILE A 255 4.16 17.56 -6.71
CA ILE A 255 5.45 18.21 -6.56
C ILE A 255 5.49 19.44 -7.46
N PRO A 256 5.78 20.64 -6.94
CA PRO A 256 5.95 21.84 -7.74
C PRO A 256 7.22 21.74 -8.58
N GLY A 257 7.24 22.42 -9.71
CA GLY A 257 8.43 22.49 -10.54
C GLY A 257 8.50 23.76 -11.37
N SER A 258 9.58 23.90 -12.13
CA SER A 258 9.79 25.08 -12.99
C SER A 258 8.68 25.20 -14.03
N ILE A 259 8.12 26.43 -14.16
CA ILE A 259 7.13 26.75 -15.21
C ILE A 259 7.69 26.59 -16.62
N LEU A 260 9.01 26.57 -16.77
CA LEU A 260 9.69 26.35 -18.06
C LEU A 260 9.85 24.87 -18.39
N SER A 261 9.65 23.96 -17.41
CA SER A 261 9.77 22.52 -17.61
C SER A 261 8.45 21.93 -18.11
N PRO A 262 8.43 21.26 -19.26
CA PRO A 262 7.24 20.52 -19.70
C PRO A 262 6.80 19.47 -18.68
N MET A 263 7.75 18.83 -17.97
CA MET A 263 7.47 17.78 -16.97
C MET A 263 6.83 18.30 -15.68
N SER A 264 6.77 19.62 -15.50
CA SER A 264 6.13 20.23 -14.34
C SER A 264 4.77 20.88 -14.66
N ARG A 265 4.38 20.94 -15.95
CA ARG A 265 3.12 21.59 -16.34
C ARG A 265 1.90 20.91 -15.72
N GLY A 266 1.87 19.57 -15.79
CA GLY A 266 0.76 18.80 -15.23
C GLY A 266 0.71 18.88 -13.70
N THR A 267 1.83 18.78 -12.99
CA THR A 267 1.85 18.90 -11.52
C THR A 267 1.50 20.30 -11.05
N ASN A 268 2.04 21.35 -11.70
CA ASN A 268 1.69 22.73 -11.38
C ASN A 268 0.20 23.02 -11.63
N ARG A 269 -0.37 22.43 -12.69
CA ARG A 269 -1.80 22.52 -12.97
C ARG A 269 -2.64 21.83 -11.90
N LEU A 270 -2.25 20.61 -11.47
CA LEU A 270 -2.94 19.92 -10.36
C LEU A 270 -2.94 20.77 -9.09
N ILE A 271 -1.83 21.46 -8.78
CA ILE A 271 -1.74 22.38 -7.62
C ILE A 271 -2.72 23.55 -7.78
N GLN A 272 -2.82 24.13 -8.99
CA GLN A 272 -3.79 25.20 -9.27
C GLN A 272 -5.25 24.71 -9.16
N GLU A 273 -5.50 23.43 -9.46
CA GLU A 273 -6.82 22.78 -9.34
C GLU A 273 -7.13 22.34 -7.90
N GLY A 274 -6.20 22.55 -6.94
CA GLY A 274 -6.42 22.29 -5.51
C GLY A 274 -5.68 21.08 -4.95
N ALA A 275 -4.82 20.40 -5.74
CA ALA A 275 -3.96 19.35 -5.20
C ALA A 275 -2.98 19.95 -4.16
N LYS A 276 -2.73 19.22 -3.09
CA LYS A 276 -1.78 19.62 -2.05
C LYS A 276 -0.37 19.71 -2.63
N LEU A 277 0.22 20.90 -2.55
CA LEU A 277 1.63 21.08 -2.89
C LEU A 277 2.50 20.38 -1.84
N VAL A 278 3.41 19.53 -2.29
CA VAL A 278 4.33 18.74 -1.46
C VAL A 278 5.76 19.19 -1.70
N ARG A 279 6.47 19.51 -0.62
CA ARG A 279 7.91 19.84 -0.59
C ARG A 279 8.71 18.76 0.14
N SER A 280 8.03 18.02 1.04
CA SER A 280 8.62 16.98 1.85
C SER A 280 7.58 15.91 2.22
N CYS A 281 8.02 14.78 2.71
CA CYS A 281 7.13 13.74 3.22
C CYS A 281 6.22 14.24 4.36
N THR A 282 6.68 15.21 5.15
CA THR A 282 5.90 15.80 6.25
C THR A 282 4.58 16.41 5.75
N ASP A 283 4.59 17.10 4.59
CA ASP A 283 3.37 17.67 4.02
C ASP A 283 2.31 16.59 3.72
N ILE A 284 2.73 15.38 3.34
CA ILE A 284 1.84 14.21 3.09
C ILE A 284 1.32 13.66 4.41
N LEU A 285 2.20 13.48 5.42
CA LEU A 285 1.83 12.92 6.72
C LEU A 285 0.85 13.82 7.46
N GLU A 286 1.04 15.14 7.39
CA GLU A 286 0.14 16.14 7.99
C GLU A 286 -1.23 16.11 7.34
N GLU A 287 -1.32 16.14 6.02
CA GLU A 287 -2.59 16.11 5.29
C GLU A 287 -3.37 14.83 5.55
N LEU A 288 -2.70 13.69 5.59
CA LEU A 288 -3.30 12.40 5.89
C LEU A 288 -3.55 12.16 7.39
N ASN A 289 -3.21 13.12 8.27
CA ASN A 289 -3.28 12.99 9.73
C ASN A 289 -2.52 11.77 10.29
N LEU A 290 -1.41 11.39 9.64
CA LEU A 290 -0.60 10.22 10.00
C LEU A 290 0.55 10.55 10.96
N THR A 291 0.85 11.82 11.21
CA THR A 291 1.91 12.26 12.13
C THR A 291 1.76 11.70 13.54
N ALA A 292 0.55 11.71 14.09
CA ALA A 292 0.26 11.12 15.39
C ALA A 292 0.36 9.59 15.39
N SER A 293 -0.01 8.95 14.28
CA SER A 293 -0.02 7.50 14.13
C SER A 293 1.37 6.92 13.87
N ALA A 294 2.22 7.62 13.13
CA ALA A 294 3.64 7.27 12.95
C ALA A 294 4.38 7.34 14.30
N GLN A 295 4.14 8.39 15.09
CA GLN A 295 4.67 8.53 16.45
C GLN A 295 4.18 7.40 17.38
N GLN A 296 2.92 6.97 17.27
CA GLN A 296 2.39 5.84 18.06
C GLN A 296 2.98 4.48 17.66
N MET A 297 3.36 4.28 16.40
CA MET A 297 4.03 3.03 15.98
C MET A 297 5.47 2.96 16.45
N GLU A 298 6.22 4.06 16.44
CA GLU A 298 7.56 4.12 17.04
C GLU A 298 7.51 3.85 18.56
N MET A 299 6.45 4.31 19.23
CA MET A 299 6.24 4.05 20.66
C MET A 299 5.98 2.58 21.02
N LYS A 300 5.48 1.76 20.09
CA LYS A 300 5.21 0.32 20.35
C LYS A 300 6.45 -0.56 20.37
N GLU A 301 7.61 -0.08 19.92
CA GLU A 301 8.85 -0.86 19.89
C GLU A 301 9.80 -0.61 21.07
N ILE A 302 9.49 0.34 21.96
CA ILE A 302 10.31 0.61 23.17
C ILE A 302 9.78 -0.23 24.33
N ILE A 303 9.99 -1.54 24.29
CA ILE A 303 9.75 -2.44 25.41
C ILE A 303 11.04 -2.52 26.21
N PRO A 304 11.04 -2.23 27.55
CA PRO A 304 12.20 -2.46 28.38
C PRO A 304 12.61 -3.92 28.29
N THR A 305 13.86 -4.17 27.92
CA THR A 305 14.37 -5.53 27.66
C THR A 305 14.70 -6.27 28.96
N THR A 306 14.76 -5.55 30.09
CA THR A 306 15.04 -6.12 31.41
C THR A 306 14.16 -5.51 32.51
N GLU A 307 13.90 -6.28 33.58
CA GLU A 307 13.18 -5.81 34.77
C GLU A 307 13.84 -4.56 35.40
N THR A 308 15.18 -4.48 35.35
CA THR A 308 15.96 -3.36 35.83
C THR A 308 15.69 -2.07 35.06
N GLU A 309 15.63 -2.17 33.71
CA GLU A 309 15.26 -1.03 32.86
C GLU A 309 13.84 -0.53 33.16
N ALA A 310 12.89 -1.45 33.33
CA ALA A 310 11.51 -1.11 33.69
C ALA A 310 11.42 -0.41 35.04
N LEU A 311 12.22 -0.85 36.04
CA LEU A 311 12.27 -0.24 37.36
C LEU A 311 12.84 1.18 37.28
N LEU A 312 13.92 1.40 36.53
CA LEU A 312 14.55 2.70 36.35
C LEU A 312 13.68 3.69 35.58
N LEU A 313 12.99 3.24 34.54
CA LEU A 313 12.04 4.08 33.78
C LEU A 313 10.90 4.62 34.66
N LYS A 314 10.44 3.85 35.64
CA LYS A 314 9.43 4.32 36.64
C LYS A 314 9.91 5.46 37.52
N GLN A 315 11.21 5.60 37.71
CA GLN A 315 11.79 6.63 38.57
C GLN A 315 12.11 7.92 37.84
N LEU A 316 12.11 7.90 36.51
CA LEU A 316 12.47 9.04 35.68
C LEU A 316 11.21 9.79 35.23
N THR A 317 11.31 11.11 35.19
CA THR A 317 10.24 12.01 34.78
C THR A 317 10.69 12.95 33.66
N ALA A 318 9.80 13.86 33.28
CA ALA A 318 10.12 14.94 32.35
C ALA A 318 11.10 15.98 32.93
N GLU A 319 11.18 16.03 34.27
CA GLU A 319 12.10 16.92 34.96
C GLU A 319 13.44 16.22 35.22
N PRO A 320 14.57 16.96 35.18
CA PRO A 320 15.87 16.39 35.43
C PRO A 320 15.97 15.79 36.86
N ILE A 321 16.35 14.52 36.95
CA ILE A 321 16.54 13.80 38.21
C ILE A 321 18.00 13.39 38.32
N HIS A 322 18.63 13.69 39.45
CA HIS A 322 20.02 13.31 39.73
C HIS A 322 20.14 11.80 39.97
N ILE A 323 21.22 11.17 39.47
CA ILE A 323 21.45 9.73 39.54
C ILE A 323 21.34 9.20 41.00
N ASP A 324 21.80 9.95 42.01
CA ASP A 324 21.69 9.57 43.43
C ASP A 324 20.24 9.46 43.90
N GLN A 325 19.34 10.26 43.34
CA GLN A 325 17.91 10.19 43.63
C GLN A 325 17.32 8.92 42.98
N VAL A 326 17.72 8.60 41.74
CA VAL A 326 17.32 7.38 41.05
C VAL A 326 17.82 6.15 41.82
N CYS A 327 19.03 6.16 42.37
CA CYS A 327 19.57 5.09 43.21
C CYS A 327 18.75 4.92 44.48
N ARG A 328 18.43 6.02 45.17
CA ARG A 328 17.61 5.99 46.42
C ARG A 328 16.22 5.44 46.16
N ASN A 329 15.58 5.88 45.08
CA ASN A 329 14.21 5.49 44.78
C ASN A 329 14.11 4.05 44.24
N SER A 330 15.11 3.56 43.51
CA SER A 330 15.15 2.21 42.96
C SER A 330 15.70 1.15 43.91
N GLY A 331 16.46 1.58 44.92
CA GLY A 331 17.17 0.69 45.85
C GLY A 331 18.38 -0.04 45.18
N LEU A 332 18.79 0.35 44.00
CA LEU A 332 19.88 -0.29 43.26
C LEU A 332 21.21 0.40 43.50
N PRO A 333 22.34 -0.37 43.47
CA PRO A 333 23.68 0.21 43.57
C PRO A 333 23.97 1.18 42.43
N ILE A 334 24.76 2.23 42.70
CA ILE A 334 25.09 3.28 41.74
C ILE A 334 25.76 2.73 40.45
N SER A 335 26.59 1.70 40.58
CA SER A 335 27.22 1.04 39.42
C SER A 335 26.18 0.40 38.48
N THR A 336 25.14 -0.23 39.05
CA THR A 336 24.04 -0.83 38.30
C THR A 336 23.16 0.24 37.64
N VAL A 337 22.83 1.30 38.36
CA VAL A 337 22.03 2.42 37.85
C VAL A 337 22.78 3.14 36.72
N SER A 338 24.07 3.48 36.93
CA SER A 338 24.86 4.19 35.90
C SER A 338 25.04 3.39 34.62
N SER A 339 25.38 2.11 34.72
CA SER A 339 25.54 1.25 33.53
C SER A 339 24.23 1.05 32.77
N ASN A 340 23.10 0.86 33.48
CA ASN A 340 21.80 0.74 32.81
C ASN A 340 21.33 2.07 32.22
N LEU A 341 21.50 3.21 32.90
CA LEU A 341 21.17 4.52 32.33
C LEU A 341 21.97 4.83 31.06
N ALA A 342 23.25 4.47 31.01
CA ALA A 342 24.08 4.62 29.80
C ALA A 342 23.58 3.74 28.64
N ILE A 343 23.18 2.48 28.91
CA ILE A 343 22.57 1.60 27.92
C ILE A 343 21.19 2.14 27.47
N MET A 344 20.41 2.62 28.39
CA MET A 344 19.08 3.22 28.11
C MET A 344 19.22 4.52 27.31
N GLU A 345 20.28 5.28 27.50
CA GLU A 345 20.57 6.47 26.69
C GLU A 345 20.97 6.10 25.26
N LEU A 346 21.79 5.07 25.06
CA LEU A 346 22.09 4.51 23.74
C LEU A 346 20.86 3.96 23.03
N LYS A 347 19.89 3.44 23.78
CA LYS A 347 18.58 2.99 23.28
C LYS A 347 17.57 4.13 23.07
N GLY A 348 17.92 5.38 23.38
CA GLY A 348 17.02 6.54 23.26
C GLY A 348 15.89 6.59 24.28
N LEU A 349 15.93 5.77 25.34
CA LEU A 349 14.91 5.74 26.41
C LEU A 349 15.03 6.90 27.38
N VAL A 350 16.25 7.33 27.64
CA VAL A 350 16.58 8.45 28.56
C VAL A 350 17.61 9.36 27.91
N ARG A 351 17.76 10.57 28.42
CA ARG A 351 18.77 11.52 27.98
C ARG A 351 19.42 12.20 29.17
N GLN A 352 20.74 12.26 29.17
CA GLN A 352 21.50 13.06 30.13
C GLN A 352 21.43 14.55 29.71
N VAL A 353 20.89 15.41 30.58
CA VAL A 353 20.70 16.85 30.30
C VAL A 353 21.74 17.74 30.96
N SER A 354 22.38 17.24 32.02
CA SER A 354 23.54 17.87 32.68
C SER A 354 24.32 16.82 33.46
N THR A 355 25.42 17.19 34.11
CA THR A 355 26.25 16.23 34.86
C THR A 355 25.41 15.40 35.83
N MET A 356 25.32 14.09 35.60
CA MET A 356 24.59 13.11 36.41
C MET A 356 23.07 13.34 36.56
N ASN A 357 22.46 14.21 35.71
CA ASN A 357 21.00 14.40 35.69
C ASN A 357 20.42 13.80 34.43
N TYR A 358 19.39 13.00 34.58
CA TYR A 358 18.70 12.26 33.53
C TYR A 358 17.23 12.64 33.46
N VAL A 359 16.68 12.65 32.24
CA VAL A 359 15.25 12.82 31.95
C VAL A 359 14.76 11.65 31.11
N LEU A 360 13.50 11.34 31.22
CA LEU A 360 12.86 10.44 30.27
C LEU A 360 12.92 11.07 28.86
N ALA A 361 13.33 10.33 27.84
CA ALA A 361 13.27 10.84 26.48
C ALA A 361 11.82 11.18 26.11
N ARG A 362 11.64 12.20 25.25
CA ARG A 362 10.30 12.73 24.94
C ARG A 362 9.38 11.65 24.36
N GLU A 363 9.97 10.70 23.66
CA GLU A 363 9.30 9.57 23.04
C GLU A 363 8.85 8.49 24.07
N ALA A 364 9.58 8.33 25.17
CA ALA A 364 9.25 7.37 26.24
C ALA A 364 8.14 7.85 27.21
N ARG A 365 7.73 9.12 27.12
CA ARG A 365 6.79 9.74 28.08
C ARG A 365 5.34 9.28 27.99
N GLN A 366 4.89 8.76 26.85
CA GLN A 366 3.47 8.50 26.64
C GLN A 366 3.00 7.08 26.98
N GLU A 367 3.89 6.08 27.01
CA GLU A 367 3.50 4.68 27.27
C GLU A 367 3.23 4.32 28.75
N TYR A 368 3.77 5.09 29.71
CA TYR A 368 3.66 4.75 31.13
C TYR A 368 2.35 5.18 31.82
N LYS A 369 1.46 5.92 31.13
CA LYS A 369 0.18 6.37 31.71
C LYS A 369 -0.99 5.38 31.59
N VAL A 370 -0.85 4.27 30.85
CA VAL A 370 -1.99 3.40 30.48
C VAL A 370 -2.00 2.03 31.19
N ARG A 371 -1.03 1.71 32.05
CA ARG A 371 -1.02 0.43 32.80
C ARG A 371 -0.99 0.59 34.31
N LEU A 372 -1.87 1.41 34.85
CA LEU A 372 -2.20 1.44 36.29
C LEU A 372 -3.73 1.44 36.43
N GLU A 373 -4.38 0.35 36.01
CA GLU A 373 -5.65 -0.12 36.55
C GLU A 373 -5.67 -1.65 36.51
#